data_dece80fe6269a18eaa3501e3e520f7b4
#
_entry.id   dece80fe6269a18eaa3501e3e520f7b4
#
_cell.length_a   1.000
_cell.length_b   1.000
_cell.length_c   1.000
_cell.angle_alpha   90.00
_cell.angle_beta   90.00
_cell.angle_gamma   90.00
#
_symmetry.space_group_name_H-M   'P 1'
#
loop_
_entity.id
_entity.type
_entity.pdbx_description
1 polymer ?
#
loop_
_entity_poly.entity_id
_entity_poly.type
_entity_poly.pdbx_seq_one_letter_code
_entity_poly.pdbx_strand_id
1 'polypeptide(L)'
;MKIKTPYITLLTGAALGAVLLVASMLATPKAPASPAAAATPAPAATAPAAPVQPSPASATPTATTVANVPARANYAGEVNGGGASVAISIHHGQAIAYVCNGSVIEAWLKGTAAGGHLTMTGKGRARLSATYRSKRAVGHVVAHGIRYTFSAPAVHKPSGLYRAIAIVRGAKIKAGWIVLPDGTQVGSLEPNADAAAPSATRAPMLDVATGTAQDGGTVLVATPVSGVTGSGF
;
A
#
# COMPACT_ATOMS: atom_id res chain seq x y z
N MET A 1 27.05 44.38 31.22
CA MET A 1 27.56 45.12 30.05
C MET A 1 26.75 44.69 28.82
N LYS A 2 25.92 45.61 28.37
CA LYS A 2 25.24 45.84 27.10
C LYS A 2 24.82 44.67 26.20
N ILE A 3 23.52 44.47 26.18
CA ILE A 3 22.63 43.92 25.17
C ILE A 3 22.87 44.62 23.81
N LYS A 4 22.94 43.84 22.72
CA LYS A 4 22.61 44.34 21.38
C LYS A 4 21.88 43.30 20.57
N THR A 5 20.59 43.47 20.47
CA THR A 5 19.72 43.00 19.42
C THR A 5 20.00 43.74 18.11
N PRO A 6 19.81 43.15 16.93
CA PRO A 6 19.16 43.88 15.86
C PRO A 6 17.89 43.16 15.38
N TYR A 7 16.81 43.89 15.54
CA TYR A 7 15.62 43.79 14.72
C TYR A 7 15.91 44.31 13.32
N ILE A 8 14.98 44.03 12.41
CA ILE A 8 14.75 44.62 11.08
C ILE A 8 15.37 43.84 9.94
N THR A 9 14.52 43.09 9.21
CA THR A 9 13.97 43.54 7.94
C THR A 9 12.73 42.74 7.59
N LEU A 10 11.60 43.37 7.84
CA LEU A 10 10.31 43.09 7.25
C LEU A 10 10.16 44.03 6.06
N LEU A 11 9.35 43.62 5.08
CA LEU A 11 8.81 44.38 3.95
C LEU A 11 9.55 44.23 2.61
N THR A 12 8.84 43.63 1.74
CA THR A 12 8.33 43.99 0.42
C THR A 12 8.32 42.81 -0.53
N GLY A 13 7.13 42.48 -0.99
CA GLY A 13 6.93 41.42 -2.01
C GLY A 13 5.47 41.06 -2.23
N ALA A 14 4.56 41.99 -1.99
CA ALA A 14 3.19 41.89 -2.51
C ALA A 14 3.14 42.59 -3.86
N ALA A 15 2.53 41.94 -4.81
CA ALA A 15 1.99 42.39 -6.08
C ALA A 15 2.62 41.71 -7.31
N LEU A 16 1.78 41.14 -8.04
CA LEU A 16 1.70 40.82 -9.48
C LEU A 16 1.47 39.33 -9.76
N GLY A 17 0.24 39.04 -10.10
CA GLY A 17 -0.12 37.70 -10.60
C GLY A 17 -1.62 37.42 -10.71
N ALA A 18 -2.45 38.45 -10.75
CA ALA A 18 -3.80 38.30 -11.27
C ALA A 18 -3.77 38.47 -12.79
N VAL A 19 -4.68 37.77 -13.46
CA VAL A 19 -4.96 37.78 -14.91
C VAL A 19 -4.25 36.68 -15.69
N LEU A 20 -4.94 35.54 -15.79
CA LEU A 20 -5.17 34.77 -17.02
C LEU A 20 -6.30 33.76 -16.77
N LEU A 21 -7.50 34.30 -16.67
CA LEU A 21 -8.76 33.59 -16.81
C LEU A 21 -9.31 34.03 -18.17
N VAL A 22 -9.05 33.29 -19.23
CA VAL A 22 -9.78 33.42 -20.48
C VAL A 22 -10.00 32.05 -21.07
N ALA A 23 -11.22 31.62 -21.00
CA ALA A 23 -12.03 31.03 -22.07
C ALA A 23 -11.39 29.95 -22.93
N SER A 24 -11.79 28.71 -22.71
CA SER A 24 -11.99 27.74 -23.77
C SER A 24 -13.35 27.08 -23.56
N MET A 25 -14.37 27.83 -23.92
CA MET A 25 -15.69 27.30 -24.24
C MET A 25 -15.74 27.03 -25.75
N LEU A 26 -16.37 25.90 -26.08
CA LEU A 26 -16.98 25.58 -27.38
C LEU A 26 -16.04 25.06 -28.47
N ALA A 27 -15.97 23.75 -28.59
CA ALA A 27 -16.00 23.09 -29.88
C ALA A 27 -16.61 21.69 -29.75
N THR A 28 -17.90 21.61 -29.94
CA THR A 28 -18.62 20.35 -30.22
C THR A 28 -18.49 20.08 -31.73
N PRO A 29 -17.93 18.96 -32.18
CA PRO A 29 -18.03 18.61 -33.59
C PRO A 29 -19.40 18.01 -33.85
N LYS A 30 -20.16 18.70 -34.66
CA LYS A 30 -21.41 18.28 -35.28
C LYS A 30 -21.10 17.21 -36.34
N ALA A 31 -21.66 16.02 -36.19
CA ALA A 31 -21.63 14.98 -37.21
C ALA A 31 -22.46 15.37 -38.42
N PRO A 32 -21.96 15.13 -39.65
CA PRO A 32 -22.76 15.36 -40.86
C PRO A 32 -23.79 14.24 -41.02
N ALA A 33 -25.02 14.64 -41.23
CA ALA A 33 -26.12 13.77 -41.62
C ALA A 33 -25.91 13.31 -43.08
N SER A 34 -25.99 12.01 -43.30
CA SER A 34 -26.03 11.41 -44.65
C SER A 34 -27.46 11.37 -45.16
N PRO A 35 -27.70 11.73 -46.41
CA PRO A 35 -29.05 11.71 -46.98
C PRO A 35 -29.53 10.29 -47.28
N ALA A 36 -30.77 10.02 -46.90
CA ALA A 36 -31.50 8.80 -47.23
C ALA A 36 -31.75 8.73 -48.75
N ALA A 37 -31.21 7.70 -49.38
CA ALA A 37 -31.62 7.32 -50.73
C ALA A 37 -32.75 6.29 -50.65
N ALA A 38 -33.89 6.64 -51.22
CA ALA A 38 -35.01 5.75 -51.41
C ALA A 38 -34.65 4.67 -52.45
N ALA A 39 -34.76 3.40 -52.08
CA ALA A 39 -34.63 2.28 -53.01
C ALA A 39 -35.97 1.57 -53.14
N THR A 40 -36.41 1.47 -54.36
CA THR A 40 -37.58 0.79 -54.92
C THR A 40 -37.58 -0.73 -54.59
N PRO A 41 -38.73 -1.36 -54.35
CA PRO A 41 -38.77 -2.80 -54.08
C PRO A 41 -38.64 -3.62 -55.38
N ALA A 42 -37.70 -4.55 -55.43
CA ALA A 42 -37.57 -5.57 -56.44
C ALA A 42 -38.15 -6.92 -55.93
N PRO A 43 -38.65 -7.78 -56.84
CA PRO A 43 -39.50 -8.92 -56.48
C PRO A 43 -38.72 -10.09 -55.82
N ALA A 44 -39.45 -10.79 -54.97
CA ALA A 44 -38.99 -11.93 -54.20
C ALA A 44 -38.52 -13.09 -55.09
N ALA A 45 -37.25 -13.46 -54.96
CA ALA A 45 -36.74 -14.77 -55.42
C ALA A 45 -36.69 -15.70 -54.24
N THR A 46 -37.43 -16.83 -54.40
CA THR A 46 -37.44 -17.94 -53.43
C THR A 46 -36.08 -18.63 -53.42
N ALA A 47 -35.33 -18.45 -52.31
CA ALA A 47 -34.08 -19.17 -52.10
C ALA A 47 -34.33 -20.47 -51.31
N PRO A 48 -33.63 -21.57 -51.61
CA PRO A 48 -33.77 -22.83 -50.91
C PRO A 48 -33.26 -22.73 -49.48
N ALA A 49 -33.94 -23.43 -48.56
CA ALA A 49 -33.59 -23.46 -47.15
C ALA A 49 -32.15 -23.98 -46.94
N ALA A 50 -31.31 -23.16 -46.29
CA ALA A 50 -30.01 -23.53 -45.82
C ALA A 50 -30.13 -24.51 -44.63
N PRO A 51 -29.21 -25.50 -44.49
CA PRO A 51 -29.22 -26.41 -43.35
C PRO A 51 -29.02 -25.67 -42.06
N VAL A 52 -29.85 -26.00 -41.05
CA VAL A 52 -29.80 -25.45 -39.70
C VAL A 52 -28.48 -25.90 -39.05
N GLN A 53 -27.52 -25.01 -38.95
CA GLN A 53 -26.28 -25.24 -38.24
C GLN A 53 -26.60 -25.24 -36.75
N PRO A 54 -26.24 -26.28 -35.96
CA PRO A 54 -26.48 -26.25 -34.52
C PRO A 54 -25.72 -25.09 -33.89
N SER A 55 -26.47 -24.25 -33.16
CA SER A 55 -25.93 -23.17 -32.38
C SER A 55 -24.86 -23.69 -31.41
N PRO A 56 -23.66 -23.08 -31.33
CA PRO A 56 -22.67 -23.52 -30.34
C PRO A 56 -23.28 -23.35 -28.95
N ALA A 57 -23.31 -24.48 -28.21
CA ALA A 57 -23.73 -24.48 -26.81
C ALA A 57 -22.94 -23.42 -26.06
N SER A 58 -23.65 -22.48 -25.43
CA SER A 58 -23.04 -21.52 -24.50
C SER A 58 -22.21 -22.27 -23.47
N ALA A 59 -20.90 -22.14 -23.56
CA ALA A 59 -20.01 -22.67 -22.55
C ALA A 59 -20.40 -22.02 -21.22
N THR A 60 -20.95 -22.81 -20.31
CA THR A 60 -21.17 -22.43 -18.93
C THR A 60 -19.84 -21.93 -18.39
N PRO A 61 -19.74 -20.68 -17.84
CA PRO A 61 -18.50 -20.22 -17.27
C PRO A 61 -18.12 -21.19 -16.15
N THR A 62 -17.04 -21.92 -16.36
CA THR A 62 -16.42 -22.75 -15.33
C THR A 62 -16.12 -21.80 -14.18
N ALA A 63 -16.82 -21.94 -13.05
CA ALA A 63 -16.55 -21.20 -11.84
C ALA A 63 -15.07 -21.41 -11.50
N THR A 64 -14.25 -20.41 -11.79
CA THR A 64 -12.86 -20.41 -11.37
C THR A 64 -12.90 -20.51 -9.86
N THR A 65 -12.59 -21.69 -9.35
CA THR A 65 -12.46 -21.96 -7.94
C THR A 65 -11.53 -20.89 -7.39
N VAL A 66 -12.05 -19.99 -6.55
CA VAL A 66 -11.24 -18.98 -5.84
C VAL A 66 -10.43 -19.75 -4.80
N ALA A 67 -9.47 -20.51 -5.30
CA ALA A 67 -8.68 -21.43 -4.52
C ALA A 67 -7.79 -20.63 -3.58
N ASN A 68 -8.01 -20.82 -2.27
CA ASN A 68 -7.06 -20.49 -1.21
C ASN A 68 -6.72 -19.00 -1.00
N VAL A 69 -7.75 -18.15 -0.89
CA VAL A 69 -7.61 -16.80 -0.38
C VAL A 69 -7.91 -16.81 1.12
N PRO A 70 -6.91 -16.78 2.00
CA PRO A 70 -7.14 -16.88 3.43
C PRO A 70 -7.74 -15.60 4.01
N ALA A 71 -8.71 -15.72 4.93
CA ALA A 71 -9.25 -14.60 5.70
C ALA A 71 -8.24 -14.05 6.73
N ARG A 72 -7.25 -14.88 7.10
CA ARG A 72 -6.14 -14.53 7.99
C ARG A 72 -4.85 -15.07 7.43
N ALA A 73 -3.85 -14.21 7.29
CA ALA A 73 -2.52 -14.61 6.85
C ALA A 73 -1.48 -13.57 7.26
N ASN A 74 -0.27 -14.05 7.47
CA ASN A 74 0.90 -13.22 7.64
C ASN A 74 1.93 -13.59 6.58
N TYR A 75 2.59 -12.61 6.02
CA TYR A 75 3.67 -12.78 5.05
C TYR A 75 4.84 -11.93 5.49
N ALA A 76 6.05 -12.45 5.36
CA ALA A 76 7.28 -11.70 5.63
C ALA A 76 8.38 -12.19 4.70
N GLY A 77 9.18 -11.27 4.18
CA GLY A 77 10.29 -11.58 3.29
C GLY A 77 11.06 -10.32 2.91
N GLU A 78 12.17 -10.52 2.24
CA GLU A 78 12.92 -9.42 1.64
C GLU A 78 12.28 -8.96 0.33
N VAL A 79 12.53 -7.71 -0.04
CA VAL A 79 12.23 -7.22 -1.38
C VAL A 79 13.21 -7.83 -2.38
N ASN A 80 12.79 -7.98 -3.63
CA ASN A 80 13.65 -8.53 -4.68
C ASN A 80 14.84 -7.59 -4.91
N GLY A 81 16.03 -8.16 -4.93
CA GLY A 81 17.29 -7.41 -5.02
C GLY A 81 17.81 -6.90 -3.66
N GLY A 82 17.13 -7.21 -2.56
CA GLY A 82 17.57 -6.83 -1.21
C GLY A 82 17.32 -5.35 -0.87
N GLY A 83 17.93 -4.92 0.22
CA GLY A 83 17.92 -3.50 0.65
C GLY A 83 16.70 -3.07 1.48
N ALA A 84 15.67 -3.91 1.61
CA ALA A 84 14.57 -3.74 2.54
C ALA A 84 13.83 -5.05 2.77
N SER A 85 13.03 -5.10 3.84
CA SER A 85 12.12 -6.21 4.12
C SER A 85 10.68 -5.71 4.12
N VAL A 86 9.75 -6.61 3.83
CA VAL A 86 8.30 -6.35 3.86
C VAL A 86 7.61 -7.40 4.71
N ALA A 87 6.69 -6.96 5.56
CA ALA A 87 5.76 -7.84 6.23
C ALA A 87 4.32 -7.36 6.04
N ILE A 88 3.40 -8.30 5.91
CA ILE A 88 1.98 -8.05 5.67
C ILE A 88 1.18 -8.92 6.63
N SER A 89 0.22 -8.33 7.30
CA SER A 89 -0.74 -9.03 8.15
C SER A 89 -2.15 -8.78 7.65
N ILE A 90 -2.90 -9.85 7.42
CA ILE A 90 -4.29 -9.83 6.94
C ILE A 90 -5.19 -10.40 8.01
N HIS A 91 -6.33 -9.76 8.24
CA HIS A 91 -7.36 -10.23 9.14
C HIS A 91 -8.74 -9.73 8.68
N HIS A 92 -9.59 -10.66 8.24
CA HIS A 92 -10.97 -10.40 7.83
C HIS A 92 -11.13 -9.20 6.87
N GLY A 93 -10.38 -9.20 5.76
CA GLY A 93 -10.46 -8.16 4.76
C GLY A 93 -9.70 -6.87 5.06
N GLN A 94 -9.15 -6.72 6.26
CA GLN A 94 -8.24 -5.65 6.61
C GLN A 94 -6.79 -6.10 6.47
N ALA A 95 -5.92 -5.19 6.04
CA ALA A 95 -4.51 -5.49 5.90
C ALA A 95 -3.64 -4.35 6.45
N ILE A 96 -2.55 -4.74 7.10
CA ILE A 96 -1.48 -3.85 7.53
C ILE A 96 -0.18 -4.37 6.94
N ALA A 97 0.63 -3.49 6.37
CA ALA A 97 1.96 -3.81 5.92
C ALA A 97 2.99 -2.86 6.51
N TYR A 98 4.19 -3.36 6.60
CA TYR A 98 5.35 -2.60 7.05
C TYR A 98 6.52 -2.90 6.12
N VAL A 99 7.21 -1.87 5.68
CA VAL A 99 8.42 -1.96 4.86
C VAL A 99 9.52 -1.21 5.59
N CYS A 100 10.66 -1.86 5.78
CA CYS A 100 11.75 -1.29 6.55
C CYS A 100 13.10 -1.84 6.09
N ASN A 101 14.16 -1.00 6.15
CA ASN A 101 15.54 -1.45 6.00
C ASN A 101 16.37 -1.26 7.28
N GLY A 102 15.71 -0.89 8.39
CA GLY A 102 16.36 -0.64 9.66
C GLY A 102 17.03 0.72 9.78
N SER A 103 16.83 1.64 8.82
CA SER A 103 17.43 2.97 8.85
C SER A 103 16.55 4.01 8.17
N VAL A 104 16.75 4.24 6.87
CA VAL A 104 16.11 5.35 6.13
C VAL A 104 14.81 4.98 5.43
N ILE A 105 14.56 3.68 5.22
CA ILE A 105 13.31 3.22 4.62
C ILE A 105 12.41 2.70 5.71
N GLU A 106 11.32 3.40 5.94
CA GLU A 106 10.25 2.98 6.83
C GLU A 106 8.91 3.42 6.25
N ALA A 107 7.98 2.48 6.11
CA ALA A 107 6.62 2.79 5.69
C ALA A 107 5.63 1.83 6.33
N TRP A 108 4.65 2.37 7.03
CA TRP A 108 3.47 1.69 7.50
C TRP A 108 2.33 1.92 6.53
N LEU A 109 1.66 0.87 6.11
CA LEU A 109 0.55 0.93 5.15
C LEU A 109 -0.66 0.20 5.73
N LYS A 110 -1.83 0.72 5.43
CA LYS A 110 -3.12 0.11 5.75
C LYS A 110 -3.97 0.02 4.50
N GLY A 111 -4.87 -0.94 4.49
CA GLY A 111 -5.80 -1.09 3.38
C GLY A 111 -6.60 -2.36 3.45
N THR A 112 -7.01 -2.84 2.31
CA THR A 112 -7.95 -3.94 2.16
C THR A 112 -7.31 -5.16 1.53
N ALA A 113 -7.83 -6.33 1.91
CA ALA A 113 -7.51 -7.62 1.35
C ALA A 113 -8.82 -8.27 0.87
N ALA A 114 -9.07 -8.26 -0.43
CA ALA A 114 -10.30 -8.76 -1.03
C ALA A 114 -10.01 -9.55 -2.31
N GLY A 115 -10.68 -10.68 -2.51
CA GLY A 115 -10.56 -11.48 -3.73
C GLY A 115 -9.13 -11.96 -4.06
N GLY A 116 -8.24 -12.01 -3.07
CA GLY A 116 -6.83 -12.35 -3.29
C GLY A 116 -5.96 -11.17 -3.73
N HIS A 117 -6.46 -9.94 -3.59
CA HIS A 117 -5.76 -8.70 -3.91
C HIS A 117 -5.58 -7.84 -2.65
N LEU A 118 -4.44 -7.18 -2.58
CA LEU A 118 -4.09 -6.20 -1.56
C LEU A 118 -3.98 -4.82 -2.19
N THR A 119 -4.65 -3.84 -1.60
CA THR A 119 -4.51 -2.44 -1.96
C THR A 119 -4.33 -1.63 -0.68
N MET A 120 -3.17 -1.01 -0.52
CA MET A 120 -2.80 -0.38 0.73
C MET A 120 -2.12 0.97 0.48
N THR A 121 -2.32 1.89 1.41
CA THR A 121 -1.71 3.23 1.39
C THR A 121 -1.08 3.56 2.74
N GLY A 122 -0.12 4.46 2.73
CA GLY A 122 0.58 4.93 3.92
C GLY A 122 0.99 6.40 3.81
N LYS A 123 1.65 6.90 4.84
CA LYS A 123 2.22 8.26 4.84
C LYS A 123 3.29 8.39 3.74
N GLY A 124 3.65 9.62 3.39
CA GLY A 124 4.69 9.89 2.40
C GLY A 124 4.40 9.33 1.00
N ARG A 125 3.12 9.19 0.62
CA ARG A 125 2.66 8.58 -0.64
C ARG A 125 3.06 7.11 -0.78
N ALA A 126 3.32 6.41 0.32
CA ALA A 126 3.57 4.97 0.27
C ALA A 126 2.34 4.22 -0.23
N ARG A 127 2.55 3.24 -1.10
CA ARG A 127 1.48 2.41 -1.69
C ARG A 127 1.98 0.98 -1.87
N LEU A 128 1.10 0.03 -1.63
CA LEU A 128 1.36 -1.39 -1.89
C LEU A 128 0.20 -1.96 -2.70
N SER A 129 0.55 -2.70 -3.74
CA SER A 129 -0.39 -3.51 -4.51
C SER A 129 0.20 -4.90 -4.69
N ALA A 130 -0.57 -5.93 -4.35
CA ALA A 130 -0.12 -7.30 -4.43
C ALA A 130 -1.29 -8.27 -4.64
N THR A 131 -0.97 -9.45 -5.10
CA THR A 131 -1.84 -10.63 -4.99
C THR A 131 -1.37 -11.49 -3.84
N TYR A 132 -2.32 -12.16 -3.14
CA TYR A 132 -1.98 -13.07 -2.06
C TYR A 132 -2.77 -14.38 -2.15
N ARG A 133 -2.13 -15.45 -1.71
CA ARG A 133 -2.66 -16.80 -1.63
C ARG A 133 -2.11 -17.44 -0.34
N SER A 134 -2.55 -18.65 -0.02
CA SER A 134 -2.15 -19.37 1.21
C SER A 134 -0.63 -19.46 1.40
N LYS A 135 0.17 -19.54 0.35
CA LYS A 135 1.62 -19.76 0.46
C LYS A 135 2.45 -18.50 0.36
N ARG A 136 1.97 -17.44 -0.32
CA ARG A 136 2.75 -16.20 -0.51
C ARG A 136 1.91 -15.01 -0.95
N ALA A 137 2.48 -13.83 -0.74
CA ALA A 137 2.04 -12.57 -1.34
C ALA A 137 3.11 -12.09 -2.34
N VAL A 138 2.67 -11.68 -3.54
CA VAL A 138 3.55 -11.20 -4.61
C VAL A 138 3.05 -9.86 -5.11
N GLY A 139 3.92 -8.89 -5.21
CA GLY A 139 3.54 -7.56 -5.65
C GLY A 139 4.65 -6.54 -5.60
N HIS A 140 4.25 -5.30 -5.42
CA HIS A 140 5.18 -4.19 -5.29
C HIS A 140 4.73 -3.21 -4.21
N VAL A 141 5.70 -2.52 -3.66
CA VAL A 141 5.49 -1.40 -2.74
C VAL A 141 6.31 -0.20 -3.20
N VAL A 142 5.73 0.99 -3.07
CA VAL A 142 6.45 2.26 -3.20
C VAL A 142 6.61 2.84 -1.80
N ALA A 143 7.83 3.08 -1.40
CA ALA A 143 8.18 3.73 -0.13
C ALA A 143 9.30 4.73 -0.38
N HIS A 144 9.21 5.94 0.19
CA HIS A 144 10.17 7.03 -0.04
C HIS A 144 10.47 7.32 -1.52
N GLY A 145 9.46 7.16 -2.39
CA GLY A 145 9.60 7.37 -3.84
C GLY A 145 10.25 6.21 -4.59
N ILE A 146 10.74 5.18 -3.91
CA ILE A 146 11.40 4.01 -4.52
C ILE A 146 10.39 2.87 -4.64
N ARG A 147 10.38 2.22 -5.79
CA ARG A 147 9.54 1.04 -6.07
C ARG A 147 10.33 -0.23 -5.84
N TYR A 148 9.82 -1.07 -4.97
CA TYR A 148 10.34 -2.41 -4.69
C TYR A 148 9.33 -3.45 -5.15
N THR A 149 9.79 -4.54 -5.73
CA THR A 149 8.98 -5.74 -5.94
C THR A 149 9.31 -6.76 -4.86
N PHE A 150 8.37 -7.64 -4.55
CA PHE A 150 8.58 -8.66 -3.52
C PHE A 150 7.80 -9.95 -3.80
N SER A 151 8.29 -11.03 -3.20
CA SER A 151 7.61 -12.32 -3.14
C SER A 151 7.76 -12.88 -1.72
N ALA A 152 6.89 -12.42 -0.82
CA ALA A 152 6.94 -12.75 0.59
C ALA A 152 6.21 -14.08 0.87
N PRO A 153 6.86 -15.10 1.45
CA PRO A 153 6.21 -16.34 1.87
C PRO A 153 5.23 -16.09 3.02
N ALA A 154 4.26 -16.98 3.14
CA ALA A 154 3.41 -17.05 4.33
C ALA A 154 4.25 -17.48 5.54
N VAL A 155 4.02 -16.82 6.67
CA VAL A 155 4.78 -17.05 7.90
C VAL A 155 3.85 -17.25 9.10
N HIS A 156 4.38 -17.92 10.11
CA HIS A 156 3.75 -18.13 11.40
C HIS A 156 4.68 -17.62 12.51
N LYS A 157 4.10 -17.31 13.67
CA LYS A 157 4.91 -16.94 14.85
C LYS A 157 6.04 -17.95 15.09
N PRO A 158 7.24 -17.48 15.43
CA PRO A 158 7.60 -16.12 15.81
C PRO A 158 7.84 -15.17 14.61
N SER A 159 7.87 -15.64 13.36
CA SER A 159 8.03 -14.77 12.19
C SER A 159 6.79 -13.91 11.94
N GLY A 160 7.01 -12.72 11.36
CA GLY A 160 5.94 -11.78 11.02
C GLY A 160 6.22 -10.34 11.44
N LEU A 161 5.15 -9.58 11.60
CA LEU A 161 5.18 -8.17 11.91
C LEU A 161 4.90 -7.94 13.41
N TYR A 162 5.75 -7.15 14.06
CA TYR A 162 5.61 -6.74 15.44
C TYR A 162 5.65 -5.23 15.57
N ARG A 163 5.02 -4.70 16.62
CA ARG A 163 4.99 -3.27 16.92
C ARG A 163 5.00 -3.02 18.42
N ALA A 164 5.72 -1.98 18.85
CA ALA A 164 5.61 -1.39 20.17
C ALA A 164 5.22 0.09 20.06
N ILE A 165 4.45 0.56 21.04
CA ILE A 165 4.21 1.98 21.32
C ILE A 165 4.40 2.16 22.81
N ALA A 166 5.21 3.12 23.21
CA ALA A 166 5.44 3.49 24.59
C ALA A 166 5.43 5.01 24.77
N ILE A 167 5.09 5.48 25.95
CA ILE A 167 5.29 6.86 26.36
C ILE A 167 6.39 6.89 27.41
N VAL A 168 7.50 7.52 27.08
CA VAL A 168 8.66 7.62 27.95
C VAL A 168 9.01 9.08 28.16
N ARG A 169 8.96 9.54 29.42
CA ARG A 169 9.19 10.96 29.76
C ARG A 169 8.38 11.96 28.93
N GLY A 170 7.14 11.59 28.60
CA GLY A 170 6.24 12.40 27.78
C GLY A 170 6.45 12.30 26.27
N ALA A 171 7.50 11.65 25.79
CA ALA A 171 7.71 11.39 24.37
C ALA A 171 7.10 10.07 23.96
N LYS A 172 6.45 10.05 22.80
CA LYS A 172 5.89 8.83 22.21
C LYS A 172 6.96 8.11 21.42
N ILE A 173 7.26 6.90 21.82
CA ILE A 173 8.15 5.99 21.11
C ILE A 173 7.31 5.04 20.29
N LYS A 174 7.65 4.88 19.02
CA LYS A 174 7.14 3.81 18.17
C LYS A 174 8.27 2.95 17.67
N ALA A 175 8.05 1.64 17.63
CA ALA A 175 8.98 0.73 17.00
C ALA A 175 8.23 -0.34 16.22
N GLY A 176 8.82 -0.78 15.12
CA GLY A 176 8.33 -1.85 14.27
C GLY A 176 9.43 -2.85 13.97
N TRP A 177 9.08 -4.13 13.90
CA TRP A 177 10.00 -5.21 13.55
C TRP A 177 9.37 -6.13 12.52
N ILE A 178 10.16 -6.54 11.56
CA ILE A 178 9.92 -7.67 10.67
C ILE A 178 10.83 -8.80 11.14
N VAL A 179 10.24 -9.90 11.55
CA VAL A 179 10.95 -11.13 11.88
C VAL A 179 10.79 -12.09 10.71
N LEU A 180 11.88 -12.37 10.01
CA LEU A 180 11.92 -13.24 8.84
C LEU A 180 11.89 -14.72 9.25
N PRO A 181 11.59 -15.65 8.32
CA PRO A 181 11.55 -17.10 8.59
C PRO A 181 12.86 -17.69 9.12
N ASP A 182 14.00 -17.10 8.78
CA ASP A 182 15.32 -17.48 9.23
C ASP A 182 15.71 -16.91 10.60
N GLY A 183 14.79 -16.14 11.22
CA GLY A 183 15.03 -15.45 12.48
C GLY A 183 15.70 -14.08 12.35
N THR A 184 16.13 -13.68 11.16
CA THR A 184 16.65 -12.34 10.90
C THR A 184 15.61 -11.29 11.24
N GLN A 185 16.03 -10.18 11.86
CA GLN A 185 15.16 -9.11 12.27
C GLN A 185 15.57 -7.79 11.61
N VAL A 186 14.59 -7.08 11.07
CA VAL A 186 14.76 -5.73 10.56
C VAL A 186 13.70 -4.84 11.19
N GLY A 187 14.11 -3.73 11.76
CA GLY A 187 13.16 -2.83 12.42
C GLY A 187 13.68 -1.41 12.56
N SER A 188 12.76 -0.49 12.77
CA SER A 188 13.08 0.90 13.11
C SER A 188 12.37 1.32 14.39
N LEU A 189 12.95 2.33 15.03
CA LEU A 189 12.46 2.96 16.25
C LEU A 189 12.42 4.47 16.03
N GLU A 190 11.26 5.08 16.27
CA GLU A 190 11.04 6.52 16.30
C GLU A 190 10.95 6.98 17.76
N PRO A 191 11.99 7.60 18.34
CA PRO A 191 12.03 7.96 19.76
C PRO A 191 11.12 9.14 20.12
N ASN A 192 10.64 9.87 19.13
CA ASN A 192 9.67 10.95 19.28
C ASN A 192 8.71 10.95 18.08
N ALA A 193 7.81 9.99 18.04
CA ALA A 193 6.94 9.72 16.89
C ALA A 193 5.90 10.82 16.63
N ASP A 194 5.66 11.72 17.58
CA ASP A 194 4.76 12.86 17.45
C ASP A 194 5.50 14.15 17.06
N ALA A 195 6.82 14.11 16.86
CA ALA A 195 7.57 15.27 16.36
C ALA A 195 7.13 15.63 14.93
N ALA A 196 7.27 16.90 14.58
CA ALA A 196 6.96 17.40 13.23
C ALA A 196 7.78 16.69 12.14
N ALA A 197 9.02 16.30 12.47
CA ALA A 197 9.91 15.49 11.63
C ALA A 197 10.52 14.39 12.49
N PRO A 198 9.81 13.27 12.69
CA PRO A 198 10.35 12.15 13.45
C PRO A 198 11.54 11.54 12.73
N SER A 199 12.61 11.26 13.46
CA SER A 199 13.78 10.55 12.95
C SER A 199 13.71 9.10 13.39
N ALA A 200 13.89 8.18 12.44
CA ALA A 200 13.94 6.76 12.73
C ALA A 200 15.39 6.30 12.89
N THR A 201 15.64 5.46 13.87
CA THR A 201 16.90 4.73 14.05
C THR A 201 16.64 3.24 13.95
N ARG A 202 17.70 2.43 13.89
CA ARG A 202 17.54 0.98 13.93
C ARG A 202 16.90 0.57 15.26
N ALA A 203 15.85 -0.23 15.22
CA ALA A 203 15.26 -0.80 16.41
C ALA A 203 16.23 -1.79 17.10
N PRO A 204 16.24 -1.84 18.42
CA PRO A 204 16.97 -2.89 19.14
C PRO A 204 16.42 -4.28 18.81
N MET A 205 17.20 -5.34 19.08
CA MET A 205 16.73 -6.71 18.85
C MET A 205 15.51 -7.02 19.70
N LEU A 206 14.51 -7.60 19.07
CA LEU A 206 13.31 -8.09 19.73
C LEU A 206 13.54 -9.51 20.24
N ASP A 207 13.39 -9.73 21.54
CA ASP A 207 13.21 -11.08 22.05
C ASP A 207 11.78 -11.53 21.70
N VAL A 208 11.69 -12.39 20.70
CA VAL A 208 10.39 -12.88 20.21
C VAL A 208 9.69 -13.83 21.17
N ALA A 209 10.41 -14.42 22.12
CA ALA A 209 9.83 -15.31 23.14
C ALA A 209 9.09 -14.51 24.22
N THR A 210 9.66 -13.40 24.65
CA THR A 210 9.06 -12.51 25.66
C THR A 210 8.26 -11.38 25.06
N GLY A 211 8.47 -11.07 23.76
CA GLY A 211 7.90 -9.90 23.10
C GLY A 211 8.51 -8.60 23.59
N THR A 212 9.76 -8.58 24.05
CA THR A 212 10.39 -7.38 24.59
C THR A 212 11.65 -6.97 23.83
N ALA A 213 11.96 -5.68 23.83
CA ALA A 213 13.21 -5.13 23.32
C ALA A 213 13.73 -4.06 24.29
N GLN A 214 15.06 -3.90 24.38
CA GLN A 214 15.70 -2.95 25.29
C GLN A 214 16.25 -1.77 24.49
N ASP A 215 15.86 -0.57 24.86
CA ASP A 215 16.38 0.68 24.28
C ASP A 215 16.81 1.64 25.39
N GLY A 216 18.13 1.85 25.55
CA GLY A 216 18.67 2.80 26.53
C GLY A 216 18.14 2.64 27.95
N GLY A 217 17.90 1.41 28.42
CA GLY A 217 17.30 1.12 29.72
C GLY A 217 15.76 1.13 29.73
N THR A 218 15.12 1.42 28.62
CA THR A 218 13.67 1.32 28.48
C THR A 218 13.27 -0.03 27.88
N VAL A 219 12.34 -0.71 28.54
CA VAL A 219 11.73 -1.93 27.99
C VAL A 219 10.58 -1.57 27.09
N LEU A 220 10.67 -1.95 25.83
CA LEU A 220 9.60 -1.85 24.84
C LEU A 220 8.86 -3.19 24.78
N VAL A 221 7.55 -3.17 24.98
CA VAL A 221 6.70 -4.36 24.83
C VAL A 221 6.11 -4.37 23.44
N ALA A 222 6.56 -5.32 22.63
CA ALA A 222 6.09 -5.50 21.27
C ALA A 222 4.96 -6.52 21.20
N THR A 223 3.97 -6.23 20.40
CA THR A 223 2.86 -7.14 20.11
C THR A 223 2.87 -7.52 18.64
N PRO A 224 2.52 -8.78 18.29
CA PRO A 224 2.30 -9.15 16.91
C PRO A 224 1.18 -8.31 16.30
N VAL A 225 1.41 -7.78 15.10
CA VAL A 225 0.40 -7.02 14.37
C VAL A 225 -0.56 -7.99 13.71
N SER A 226 -1.85 -7.82 13.96
CA SER A 226 -2.92 -8.42 13.17
C SER A 226 -3.61 -7.32 12.36
N GLY A 227 -4.17 -7.64 11.21
CA GLY A 227 -4.83 -6.65 10.35
C GLY A 227 -5.90 -5.78 11.03
N VAL A 228 -6.29 -6.10 12.26
CA VAL A 228 -7.30 -5.36 13.05
C VAL A 228 -6.65 -4.45 14.11
N THR A 229 -5.47 -4.77 14.62
CA THR A 229 -4.81 -4.01 15.68
C THR A 229 -4.00 -2.84 15.11
N GLY A 230 -4.67 -1.94 14.44
CA GLY A 230 -4.02 -0.84 13.72
C GLY A 230 -4.44 0.56 14.14
N SER A 231 -5.10 0.74 15.28
CA SER A 231 -5.36 2.08 15.82
C SER A 231 -4.06 2.70 16.34
N GLY A 232 -3.66 3.85 15.79
CA GLY A 232 -2.49 4.60 16.26
C GLY A 232 -1.29 4.65 15.31
N PHE A 233 -1.51 4.48 14.00
CA PHE A 233 -0.51 4.83 12.98
C PHE A 233 -0.70 6.28 12.52
#